data_1d67664ddbba09484e3edf67f87b81cf
#
_entry.id   1d67664ddbba09484e3edf67f87b81cf
#
_cell.length_a   1.000
_cell.length_b   1.000
_cell.length_c   1.000
_cell.angle_alpha   90.00
_cell.angle_beta   90.00
_cell.angle_gamma   90.00
#
_symmetry.space_group_name_H-M   'P 1'
#
loop_
_entity.id
_entity.type
_entity.pdbx_description
1 polymer ?
#
loop_
_entity_poly.entity_id
_entity_poly.type
_entity_poly.pdbx_seq_one_letter_code
_entity_poly.pdbx_strand_id
1 'polypeptide(L)'
;MLLASKVESKKTFRFKELSMPEPKANILVAFYSRDGSVEALAKAISEGAREAGAEVRLRRVPDIVSTAVMAKVPGWEERSKKMLAEYGAPTLADVEWADGIIFGTPTRFGNTSAELKAFIDSLGGLWIQGKLNGKAAGAFTSTAGPHGGNETTLISLYLPMAHLGFIIVPTGYTHEKIFQGHGTPYGSSSISGQNGAPPTADELIVAKHQGARMTQVAAALKAAR
;
A
#
# COMPACT_ATOMS: atom_id res chain seq x y z
N MET A 1 45.85 23.11 26.28
CA MET A 1 46.13 22.73 24.89
C MET A 1 45.38 21.41 24.66
N LEU A 2 44.10 21.51 24.26
CA LEU A 2 43.24 20.38 24.04
C LEU A 2 42.90 20.32 22.54
N LEU A 3 43.30 19.21 21.91
CA LEU A 3 43.06 18.92 20.50
C LEU A 3 41.58 18.55 20.35
N ALA A 4 40.82 19.34 19.61
CA ALA A 4 39.50 19.02 19.11
C ALA A 4 39.63 18.09 17.90
N SER A 5 39.29 16.80 18.05
CA SER A 5 39.19 15.88 16.93
C SER A 5 37.91 16.15 16.16
N LYS A 6 38.06 16.58 14.90
CA LYS A 6 36.99 16.60 13.91
C LYS A 6 36.49 15.18 13.66
N VAL A 7 35.25 14.93 13.96
CA VAL A 7 34.54 13.76 13.43
C VAL A 7 33.88 14.17 12.11
N GLU A 8 34.57 13.97 11.01
CA GLU A 8 33.96 13.92 9.67
C GLU A 8 33.58 12.50 9.37
N SER A 9 32.30 12.21 9.27
CA SER A 9 31.82 11.11 8.42
C SER A 9 30.32 11.25 8.16
N LYS A 10 29.94 12.11 7.23
CA LYS A 10 28.65 11.97 6.55
C LYS A 10 28.83 10.89 5.47
N LYS A 11 28.61 9.63 5.82
CA LYS A 11 28.38 8.58 4.81
C LYS A 11 27.01 8.80 4.19
N THR A 12 26.96 9.60 3.13
CA THR A 12 25.79 9.71 2.26
C THR A 12 25.66 8.38 1.50
N PHE A 13 24.69 7.58 1.84
CA PHE A 13 24.32 6.42 1.01
C PHE A 13 23.82 6.96 -0.33
N ARG A 14 24.67 6.94 -1.35
CA ARG A 14 24.23 7.17 -2.74
C ARG A 14 23.71 5.85 -3.28
N PHE A 15 22.40 5.75 -3.40
CA PHE A 15 21.80 4.73 -4.25
C PHE A 15 22.15 5.07 -5.70
N LYS A 16 22.81 4.13 -6.39
CA LYS A 16 23.10 4.26 -7.81
C LYS A 16 21.77 4.20 -8.55
N GLU A 17 21.38 5.27 -9.24
CA GLU A 17 20.28 5.23 -10.19
C GLU A 17 20.63 4.21 -11.27
N LEU A 18 19.98 3.06 -11.22
CA LEU A 18 20.00 2.09 -12.30
C LEU A 18 19.10 2.64 -13.41
N SER A 19 19.68 3.17 -14.46
CA SER A 19 18.95 3.45 -15.71
C SER A 19 18.57 2.14 -16.36
N MET A 20 17.42 1.61 -15.99
CA MET A 20 16.78 0.48 -16.67
C MET A 20 15.93 1.03 -17.81
N PRO A 21 15.90 0.37 -19.00
CA PRO A 21 14.90 0.70 -20.00
C PRO A 21 13.51 0.54 -19.37
N GLU A 22 12.62 1.51 -19.62
CA GLU A 22 11.31 1.60 -18.96
C GLU A 22 10.35 0.47 -19.39
N PRO A 23 10.28 -0.66 -18.69
CA PRO A 23 9.18 -1.58 -18.89
C PRO A 23 7.96 -0.99 -18.17
N LYS A 24 6.92 -0.65 -18.92
CA LYS A 24 5.66 -0.22 -18.35
C LYS A 24 5.08 -1.36 -17.52
N ALA A 25 5.02 -1.19 -16.21
CA ALA A 25 4.34 -2.12 -15.31
C ALA A 25 2.88 -1.74 -15.14
N ASN A 26 2.03 -2.73 -14.95
CA ASN A 26 0.64 -2.59 -14.58
C ASN A 26 0.51 -2.71 -13.06
N ILE A 27 0.04 -1.67 -12.39
CA ILE A 27 -0.09 -1.66 -10.93
C ILE A 27 -1.57 -1.57 -10.53
N LEU A 28 -2.01 -2.54 -9.74
CA LEU A 28 -3.30 -2.50 -9.07
C LEU A 28 -3.11 -1.98 -7.63
N VAL A 29 -3.82 -0.92 -7.26
CA VAL A 29 -3.96 -0.49 -5.88
C VAL A 29 -5.38 -0.85 -5.43
N ALA A 30 -5.50 -1.94 -4.66
CA ALA A 30 -6.77 -2.44 -4.13
C ALA A 30 -6.87 -2.08 -2.64
N PHE A 31 -7.85 -1.28 -2.26
CA PHE A 31 -7.94 -0.78 -0.89
C PHE A 31 -9.36 -0.83 -0.34
N TYR A 32 -9.46 -0.98 0.98
CA TYR A 32 -10.65 -0.65 1.73
C TYR A 32 -10.43 0.61 2.56
N SER A 33 -11.39 1.51 2.56
CA SER A 33 -11.38 2.72 3.40
C SER A 33 -12.80 3.03 3.85
N ARG A 34 -12.97 3.31 5.16
CA ARG A 34 -14.23 3.78 5.74
C ARG A 34 -14.24 5.29 5.91
N ASP A 35 -13.15 5.85 6.40
CA ASP A 35 -13.08 7.22 6.89
C ASP A 35 -12.19 8.15 6.02
N GLY A 36 -11.51 7.60 4.97
CA GLY A 36 -10.74 8.39 3.99
C GLY A 36 -9.22 8.34 4.14
N SER A 37 -8.65 8.02 5.33
CA SER A 37 -7.19 8.03 5.51
C SER A 37 -6.48 7.03 4.60
N VAL A 38 -6.99 5.79 4.49
CA VAL A 38 -6.44 4.77 3.58
C VAL A 38 -6.65 5.17 2.12
N GLU A 39 -7.77 5.82 1.79
CA GLU A 39 -8.02 6.38 0.45
C GLU A 39 -6.96 7.41 0.06
N ALA A 40 -6.61 8.33 0.97
CA ALA A 40 -5.60 9.35 0.72
C ALA A 40 -4.21 8.73 0.46
N LEU A 41 -3.82 7.72 1.23
CA LEU A 41 -2.59 6.94 0.97
C LEU A 41 -2.66 6.23 -0.40
N ALA A 42 -3.81 5.61 -0.74
CA ALA A 42 -4.01 4.92 -2.01
C ALA A 42 -3.84 5.85 -3.22
N LYS A 43 -4.36 7.08 -3.12
CA LYS A 43 -4.17 8.13 -4.13
C LYS A 43 -2.70 8.50 -4.30
N ALA A 44 -1.98 8.74 -3.20
CA ALA A 44 -0.56 9.10 -3.23
C ALA A 44 0.30 7.95 -3.79
N ILE A 45 0.04 6.70 -3.41
CA ILE A 45 0.69 5.50 -3.97
C ILE A 45 0.45 5.44 -5.49
N SER A 46 -0.80 5.64 -5.92
CA SER A 46 -1.16 5.62 -7.34
C SER A 46 -0.49 6.73 -8.14
N GLU A 47 -0.34 7.91 -7.54
CA GLU A 47 0.39 9.03 -8.14
C GLU A 47 1.87 8.69 -8.31
N GLY A 48 2.55 8.22 -7.25
CA GLY A 48 3.95 7.83 -7.33
C GLY A 48 4.21 6.68 -8.31
N ALA A 49 3.28 5.73 -8.45
CA ALA A 49 3.37 4.67 -9.46
C ALA A 49 3.26 5.23 -10.88
N ARG A 50 2.33 6.17 -11.13
CA ARG A 50 2.19 6.84 -12.45
C ARG A 50 3.40 7.70 -12.79
N GLU A 51 3.92 8.47 -11.83
CA GLU A 51 5.14 9.25 -12.00
C GLU A 51 6.35 8.36 -12.35
N ALA A 52 6.36 7.11 -11.88
CA ALA A 52 7.36 6.10 -12.25
C ALA A 52 7.04 5.33 -13.54
N GLY A 53 6.04 5.76 -14.33
CA GLY A 53 5.72 5.20 -15.65
C GLY A 53 4.73 4.04 -15.66
N ALA A 54 4.09 3.67 -14.54
CA ALA A 54 3.11 2.60 -14.49
C ALA A 54 1.75 2.99 -15.08
N GLU A 55 1.05 2.02 -15.69
CA GLU A 55 -0.40 2.07 -15.78
C GLU A 55 -1.02 1.64 -14.45
N VAL A 56 -1.96 2.42 -13.91
CA VAL A 56 -2.49 2.21 -12.56
C VAL A 56 -4.00 2.06 -12.57
N ARG A 57 -4.49 0.97 -11.99
CA ARG A 57 -5.88 0.79 -11.60
C ARG A 57 -6.01 0.97 -10.09
N LEU A 58 -6.82 1.95 -9.69
CA LEU A 58 -7.17 2.19 -8.29
C LEU A 58 -8.59 1.66 -8.06
N ARG A 59 -8.75 0.72 -7.10
CA ARG A 59 -10.01 0.01 -6.84
C ARG A 59 -10.33 0.00 -5.35
N ARG A 60 -11.58 0.28 -5.01
CA ARG A 60 -12.07 0.22 -3.64
C ARG A 60 -12.84 -1.07 -3.39
N VAL A 61 -12.40 -1.84 -2.40
CA VAL A 61 -13.13 -3.04 -1.93
C VAL A 61 -14.47 -2.61 -1.29
N PRO A 62 -15.61 -3.21 -1.68
CA PRO A 62 -16.91 -2.88 -1.11
C PRO A 62 -17.02 -3.21 0.38
N ASP A 63 -17.91 -2.51 1.06
CA ASP A 63 -18.32 -2.88 2.42
C ASP A 63 -19.08 -4.22 2.40
N ILE A 64 -18.85 -5.06 3.39
CA ILE A 64 -19.52 -6.37 3.56
C ILE A 64 -20.68 -6.32 4.56
N VAL A 65 -20.92 -5.16 5.17
CA VAL A 65 -22.00 -4.95 6.13
C VAL A 65 -23.22 -4.33 5.45
N SER A 66 -24.39 -4.52 6.05
CA SER A 66 -25.65 -3.94 5.54
C SER A 66 -25.69 -2.42 5.71
N THR A 67 -26.51 -1.74 4.89
CA THR A 67 -26.76 -0.30 5.02
C THR A 67 -27.29 0.09 6.40
N ALA A 68 -28.06 -0.79 7.04
CA ALA A 68 -28.55 -0.59 8.41
C ALA A 68 -27.41 -0.52 9.46
N VAL A 69 -26.29 -1.21 9.21
CA VAL A 69 -25.09 -1.11 10.03
C VAL A 69 -24.33 0.16 9.72
N MET A 70 -24.19 0.53 8.43
CA MET A 70 -23.52 1.76 8.01
C MET A 70 -24.22 3.02 8.56
N ALA A 71 -25.55 3.01 8.59
CA ALA A 71 -26.35 4.13 9.10
C ALA A 71 -26.09 4.48 10.57
N LYS A 72 -25.48 3.56 11.35
CA LYS A 72 -25.09 3.84 12.74
C LYS A 72 -23.88 4.76 12.86
N VAL A 73 -23.14 4.98 11.78
CA VAL A 73 -21.97 5.88 11.74
C VAL A 73 -22.21 6.98 10.72
N PRO A 74 -22.30 8.24 11.15
CA PRO A 74 -22.61 9.36 10.26
C PRO A 74 -21.71 9.43 9.03
N GLY A 75 -22.32 9.56 7.85
CA GLY A 75 -21.62 9.71 6.57
C GLY A 75 -20.91 8.47 6.03
N TRP A 76 -20.95 7.30 6.71
CA TRP A 76 -20.26 6.09 6.19
C TRP A 76 -20.87 5.63 4.87
N GLU A 77 -22.17 5.45 4.79
CA GLU A 77 -22.85 4.99 3.58
C GLU A 77 -22.62 5.93 2.39
N GLU A 78 -22.70 7.24 2.63
CA GLU A 78 -22.44 8.25 1.58
C GLU A 78 -21.02 8.19 1.06
N ARG A 79 -20.02 8.16 1.95
CA ARG A 79 -18.60 8.00 1.58
C ARG A 79 -18.35 6.71 0.83
N SER A 80 -18.98 5.61 1.25
CA SER A 80 -18.87 4.30 0.59
C SER A 80 -19.39 4.38 -0.85
N LYS A 81 -20.60 4.93 -1.06
CA LYS A 81 -21.18 5.09 -2.39
C LYS A 81 -20.31 5.98 -3.28
N LYS A 82 -19.83 7.11 -2.75
CA LYS A 82 -18.95 8.03 -3.48
C LYS A 82 -17.68 7.33 -3.94
N MET A 83 -16.94 6.67 -3.02
CA MET A 83 -15.71 5.97 -3.36
C MET A 83 -15.94 4.81 -4.34
N LEU A 84 -17.04 4.05 -4.21
CA LEU A 84 -17.35 2.98 -5.16
C LEU A 84 -17.70 3.51 -6.55
N ALA A 85 -18.38 4.64 -6.65
CA ALA A 85 -18.65 5.29 -7.93
C ALA A 85 -17.39 5.84 -8.58
N GLU A 86 -16.42 6.34 -7.79
CA GLU A 86 -15.17 6.93 -8.30
C GLU A 86 -14.16 5.84 -8.72
N TYR A 87 -13.98 4.77 -7.94
CA TYR A 87 -12.91 3.80 -8.17
C TYR A 87 -13.38 2.46 -8.72
N GLY A 88 -14.64 2.11 -8.54
CA GLY A 88 -15.15 0.77 -8.80
C GLY A 88 -14.58 -0.29 -7.83
N ALA A 89 -15.22 -1.46 -7.81
CA ALA A 89 -14.74 -2.60 -7.06
C ALA A 89 -13.58 -3.30 -7.81
N PRO A 90 -12.61 -3.90 -7.09
CA PRO A 90 -11.58 -4.72 -7.71
C PRO A 90 -12.20 -6.02 -8.25
N THR A 91 -11.73 -6.46 -9.40
CA THR A 91 -12.12 -7.70 -10.06
C THR A 91 -10.95 -8.67 -10.16
N LEU A 92 -11.23 -9.96 -10.39
CA LEU A 92 -10.18 -10.95 -10.68
C LEU A 92 -9.41 -10.58 -11.97
N ALA A 93 -10.07 -9.96 -12.95
CA ALA A 93 -9.44 -9.46 -14.16
C ALA A 93 -8.45 -8.30 -13.87
N ASP A 94 -8.72 -7.44 -12.88
CA ASP A 94 -7.75 -6.41 -12.46
C ASP A 94 -6.50 -7.04 -11.85
N VAL A 95 -6.67 -8.12 -11.06
CA VAL A 95 -5.56 -8.87 -10.45
C VAL A 95 -4.73 -9.61 -11.50
N GLU A 96 -5.39 -10.24 -12.47
CA GLU A 96 -4.73 -10.94 -13.58
C GLU A 96 -3.94 -9.97 -14.47
N TRP A 97 -4.48 -8.79 -14.74
CA TRP A 97 -3.86 -7.72 -15.52
C TRP A 97 -2.61 -7.13 -14.84
N ALA A 98 -2.60 -7.06 -13.51
CA ALA A 98 -1.53 -6.41 -12.75
C ALA A 98 -0.22 -7.21 -12.78
N ASP A 99 0.91 -6.51 -12.90
CA ASP A 99 2.27 -7.02 -12.66
C ASP A 99 2.66 -6.85 -11.19
N GLY A 100 2.09 -5.85 -10.52
CA GLY A 100 2.24 -5.58 -9.10
C GLY A 100 0.93 -5.14 -8.45
N ILE A 101 0.71 -5.54 -7.19
CA ILE A 101 -0.51 -5.24 -6.43
C ILE A 101 -0.12 -4.64 -5.10
N ILE A 102 -0.80 -3.55 -4.71
CA ILE A 102 -0.62 -2.96 -3.39
C ILE A 102 -1.97 -3.00 -2.65
N PHE A 103 -2.02 -3.73 -1.54
CA PHE A 103 -3.21 -3.93 -0.73
C PHE A 103 -3.29 -2.90 0.39
N GLY A 104 -4.41 -2.17 0.48
CA GLY A 104 -4.64 -1.13 1.47
C GLY A 104 -5.78 -1.45 2.43
N THR A 105 -5.55 -1.30 3.73
CA THR A 105 -6.54 -1.58 4.76
C THR A 105 -6.40 -0.65 5.95
N PRO A 106 -7.49 -0.19 6.60
CA PRO A 106 -7.36 0.30 7.95
C PRO A 106 -7.06 -0.86 8.89
N THR A 107 -6.37 -0.60 10.00
CA THR A 107 -6.22 -1.63 11.04
C THR A 107 -7.59 -2.05 11.60
N ARG A 108 -7.72 -3.31 11.90
CA ARG A 108 -8.78 -3.87 12.73
C ARG A 108 -8.14 -4.75 13.78
N PHE A 109 -7.94 -4.16 14.98
CA PHE A 109 -7.29 -4.87 16.12
C PHE A 109 -5.91 -5.44 15.75
N GLY A 110 -5.07 -4.66 15.05
CA GLY A 110 -3.73 -5.09 14.63
C GLY A 110 -3.70 -6.03 13.41
N ASN A 111 -4.81 -6.16 12.69
CA ASN A 111 -4.95 -7.04 11.52
C ASN A 111 -5.65 -6.33 10.36
N THR A 112 -5.70 -6.98 9.20
CA THR A 112 -6.45 -6.50 8.03
C THR A 112 -7.95 -6.44 8.31
N SER A 113 -8.67 -5.57 7.61
CA SER A 113 -10.13 -5.53 7.67
C SER A 113 -10.75 -6.76 7.00
N ALA A 114 -11.93 -7.15 7.48
CA ALA A 114 -12.68 -8.28 6.91
C ALA A 114 -13.03 -8.07 5.42
N GLU A 115 -13.29 -6.82 5.02
CA GLU A 115 -13.57 -6.45 3.63
C GLU A 115 -12.39 -6.76 2.71
N LEU A 116 -11.18 -6.31 3.07
CA LEU A 116 -10.00 -6.58 2.25
C LEU A 116 -9.65 -8.07 2.30
N LYS A 117 -9.80 -8.72 3.46
CA LYS A 117 -9.54 -10.17 3.58
C LYS A 117 -10.48 -10.99 2.70
N ALA A 118 -11.76 -10.64 2.63
CA ALA A 118 -12.73 -11.31 1.75
C ALA A 118 -12.32 -11.18 0.26
N PHE A 119 -11.80 -10.01 -0.15
CA PHE A 119 -11.26 -9.86 -1.50
C PHE A 119 -10.03 -10.75 -1.71
N ILE A 120 -9.08 -10.78 -0.77
CA ILE A 120 -7.88 -11.64 -0.87
C ILE A 120 -8.30 -13.13 -0.94
N ASP A 121 -9.28 -13.55 -0.17
CA ASP A 121 -9.78 -14.94 -0.19
C ASP A 121 -10.42 -15.32 -1.53
N SER A 122 -11.00 -14.35 -2.24
CA SER A 122 -11.56 -14.57 -3.57
C SER A 122 -10.50 -14.90 -4.64
N LEU A 123 -9.22 -14.67 -4.36
CA LEU A 123 -8.11 -14.93 -5.30
C LEU A 123 -7.76 -16.41 -5.45
N GLY A 124 -8.38 -17.30 -4.67
CA GLY A 124 -8.10 -18.74 -4.69
C GLY A 124 -8.14 -19.38 -6.07
N GLY A 125 -9.09 -18.96 -6.94
CA GLY A 125 -9.18 -19.44 -8.31
C GLY A 125 -7.99 -19.07 -9.20
N LEU A 126 -7.42 -17.86 -9.04
CA LEU A 126 -6.22 -17.44 -9.74
C LEU A 126 -4.96 -18.12 -9.18
N TRP A 127 -4.92 -18.35 -7.87
CA TRP A 127 -3.84 -19.06 -7.20
C TRP A 127 -3.70 -20.51 -7.71
N ILE A 128 -4.80 -21.28 -7.75
CA ILE A 128 -4.80 -22.66 -8.30
C ILE A 128 -4.29 -22.70 -9.73
N GLN A 129 -4.57 -21.66 -10.53
CA GLN A 129 -4.11 -21.53 -11.92
C GLN A 129 -2.66 -21.03 -12.03
N GLY A 130 -1.97 -20.77 -10.92
CA GLY A 130 -0.59 -20.24 -10.92
C GLY A 130 -0.46 -18.77 -11.40
N LYS A 131 -1.57 -18.08 -11.63
CA LYS A 131 -1.58 -16.72 -12.23
C LYS A 131 -1.05 -15.62 -11.32
N LEU A 132 -0.84 -15.92 -10.03
CA LEU A 132 -0.30 -14.99 -9.04
C LEU A 132 1.21 -15.15 -8.81
N ASN A 133 1.76 -16.30 -9.20
CA ASN A 133 3.14 -16.64 -8.92
C ASN A 133 4.13 -15.62 -9.50
N GLY A 134 5.01 -15.11 -8.65
CA GLY A 134 6.06 -14.18 -9.03
C GLY A 134 5.62 -12.76 -9.34
N LYS A 135 4.33 -12.41 -9.17
CA LYS A 135 3.90 -11.01 -9.21
C LYS A 135 4.36 -10.28 -7.95
N ALA A 136 4.66 -8.98 -8.07
CA ALA A 136 5.01 -8.15 -6.92
C ALA A 136 3.78 -7.87 -6.04
N ALA A 137 3.93 -7.87 -4.71
CA ALA A 137 2.87 -7.41 -3.81
C ALA A 137 3.40 -6.60 -2.64
N GLY A 138 2.63 -5.61 -2.20
CA GLY A 138 2.94 -4.77 -1.04
C GLY A 138 1.68 -4.40 -0.27
N ALA A 139 1.85 -3.74 0.86
CA ALA A 139 0.75 -3.35 1.74
C ALA A 139 0.89 -1.91 2.24
N PHE A 140 -0.25 -1.29 2.60
CA PHE A 140 -0.30 -0.02 3.31
C PHE A 140 -1.50 0.02 4.26
N THR A 141 -1.42 0.86 5.31
CA THR A 141 -2.44 0.87 6.36
C THR A 141 -2.62 2.24 7.01
N SER A 142 -3.63 2.37 7.85
CA SER A 142 -3.85 3.51 8.73
C SER A 142 -4.43 3.06 10.06
N THR A 143 -4.02 3.70 11.14
CA THR A 143 -4.50 3.46 12.51
C THR A 143 -4.98 4.75 13.15
N ALA A 144 -5.78 4.64 14.22
CA ALA A 144 -6.19 5.80 14.99
C ALA A 144 -5.14 6.28 16.00
N GLY A 145 -4.16 5.46 16.36
CA GLY A 145 -3.13 5.82 17.35
C GLY A 145 -1.78 5.21 17.05
N PRO A 146 -0.70 5.75 17.66
CA PRO A 146 0.67 5.30 17.39
C PRO A 146 0.89 3.82 17.74
N HIS A 147 0.16 3.30 18.71
CA HIS A 147 0.19 1.88 19.10
C HIS A 147 -1.01 1.11 18.56
N GLY A 148 -1.64 1.59 17.47
CA GLY A 148 -2.83 0.99 16.87
C GLY A 148 -2.56 -0.24 16.01
N GLY A 149 -1.28 -0.66 15.84
CA GLY A 149 -0.89 -1.87 15.13
C GLY A 149 -0.64 -1.65 13.63
N ASN A 150 -0.02 -0.55 13.22
CA ASN A 150 0.39 -0.34 11.83
C ASN A 150 1.27 -1.49 11.35
N GLU A 151 2.32 -1.85 12.10
CA GLU A 151 3.29 -2.88 11.75
C GLU A 151 2.63 -4.27 11.69
N THR A 152 1.85 -4.62 12.72
CA THR A 152 1.20 -5.94 12.79
C THR A 152 0.16 -6.10 11.68
N THR A 153 -0.59 -5.05 11.34
CA THR A 153 -1.54 -5.07 10.21
C THR A 153 -0.81 -5.32 8.88
N LEU A 154 0.31 -4.64 8.64
CA LEU A 154 1.11 -4.84 7.42
C LEU A 154 1.71 -6.24 7.35
N ILE A 155 2.29 -6.73 8.44
CA ILE A 155 2.86 -8.08 8.52
C ILE A 155 1.77 -9.15 8.36
N SER A 156 0.55 -8.92 8.90
CA SER A 156 -0.56 -9.86 8.72
C SER A 156 -0.96 -10.06 7.26
N LEU A 157 -0.77 -9.02 6.41
CA LEU A 157 -1.00 -9.12 4.96
C LEU A 157 0.12 -9.88 4.23
N TYR A 158 1.34 -9.91 4.77
CA TYR A 158 2.44 -10.65 4.16
C TYR A 158 2.21 -12.17 4.15
N LEU A 159 1.51 -12.69 5.16
CA LEU A 159 1.22 -14.13 5.23
C LEU A 159 0.38 -14.60 4.04
N PRO A 160 -0.81 -14.05 3.75
CA PRO A 160 -1.56 -14.46 2.56
C PRO A 160 -0.83 -14.13 1.25
N MET A 161 -0.05 -13.04 1.17
CA MET A 161 0.77 -12.76 -0.01
C MET A 161 1.77 -13.89 -0.29
N ALA A 162 2.48 -14.37 0.75
CA ALA A 162 3.42 -15.48 0.62
C ALA A 162 2.71 -16.77 0.18
N HIS A 163 1.55 -17.11 0.78
CA HIS A 163 0.76 -18.28 0.40
C HIS A 163 0.24 -18.23 -1.04
N LEU A 164 -0.08 -17.01 -1.51
CA LEU A 164 -0.57 -16.80 -2.88
C LEU A 164 0.57 -16.79 -3.93
N GLY A 165 1.84 -16.90 -3.50
CA GLY A 165 3.00 -16.94 -4.39
C GLY A 165 3.51 -15.59 -4.86
N PHE A 166 3.11 -14.50 -4.21
CA PHE A 166 3.62 -13.16 -4.50
C PHE A 166 5.05 -12.96 -3.99
N ILE A 167 5.80 -12.10 -4.69
CA ILE A 167 7.06 -11.55 -4.19
C ILE A 167 6.75 -10.30 -3.39
N ILE A 168 7.00 -10.34 -2.08
CA ILE A 168 6.68 -9.26 -1.16
C ILE A 168 7.67 -8.12 -1.34
N VAL A 169 7.15 -6.91 -1.57
CA VAL A 169 7.93 -5.68 -1.78
C VAL A 169 7.61 -4.70 -0.64
N PRO A 170 8.39 -4.71 0.44
CA PRO A 170 8.25 -3.74 1.51
C PRO A 170 8.77 -2.36 1.09
N THR A 171 8.41 -1.30 1.81
CA THR A 171 9.04 0.00 1.65
C THR A 171 10.52 -0.04 2.03
N GLY A 172 10.87 -0.83 3.08
CA GLY A 172 12.21 -0.82 3.66
C GLY A 172 12.57 0.58 4.18
N TYR A 173 13.75 0.76 4.70
CA TYR A 173 14.30 2.09 5.02
C TYR A 173 14.94 2.73 3.78
N THR A 174 14.18 2.83 2.68
CA THR A 174 14.69 3.33 1.38
C THR A 174 14.41 4.80 1.13
N HIS A 175 13.77 5.50 2.09
CA HIS A 175 13.50 6.93 2.04
C HIS A 175 13.75 7.56 3.41
N GLU A 176 14.32 8.79 3.44
CA GLU A 176 14.70 9.48 4.69
C GLU A 176 13.52 9.69 5.65
N LYS A 177 12.32 9.97 5.11
CA LYS A 177 11.11 10.18 5.92
C LYS A 177 10.73 8.97 6.76
N ILE A 178 11.05 7.76 6.31
CA ILE A 178 10.80 6.52 7.07
C ILE A 178 11.70 6.48 8.31
N PHE A 179 12.97 6.90 8.19
CA PHE A 179 13.86 7.04 9.36
C PHE A 179 13.38 8.11 10.34
N GLN A 180 12.65 9.12 9.86
CA GLN A 180 12.08 10.19 10.70
C GLN A 180 10.76 9.78 11.37
N GLY A 181 10.29 8.54 11.17
CA GLY A 181 9.08 8.00 11.80
C GLY A 181 7.79 8.20 10.99
N HIS A 182 7.90 8.60 9.72
CA HIS A 182 6.74 8.72 8.83
C HIS A 182 6.54 7.41 8.04
N GLY A 183 5.54 6.63 8.41
CA GLY A 183 5.32 5.29 7.88
C GLY A 183 6.19 4.23 8.55
N THR A 184 6.24 3.03 7.98
CA THR A 184 7.00 1.89 8.50
C THR A 184 7.84 1.24 7.39
N PRO A 185 8.87 0.44 7.73
CA PRO A 185 9.64 -0.29 6.71
C PRO A 185 8.82 -1.40 6.02
N TYR A 186 7.69 -1.79 6.60
CA TYR A 186 6.82 -2.84 6.03
C TYR A 186 5.87 -2.28 4.96
N GLY A 187 5.54 -0.99 5.01
CA GLY A 187 4.63 -0.34 4.07
C GLY A 187 4.30 1.08 4.52
N SER A 188 3.73 1.87 3.62
CA SER A 188 3.23 3.19 4.00
C SER A 188 2.14 3.07 5.04
N SER A 189 2.16 3.96 6.01
CA SER A 189 1.15 3.99 7.07
C SER A 189 0.89 5.41 7.53
N SER A 190 -0.28 5.63 8.14
CA SER A 190 -0.64 6.91 8.73
C SER A 190 -1.31 6.73 10.10
N ILE A 191 -1.29 7.81 10.88
CA ILE A 191 -1.99 7.88 12.16
C ILE A 191 -3.05 8.95 12.04
N SER A 192 -4.33 8.52 11.95
CA SER A 192 -5.47 9.43 11.74
C SER A 192 -5.97 10.11 13.01
N GLY A 193 -5.49 9.73 14.18
CA GLY A 193 -6.06 10.18 15.45
C GLY A 193 -7.50 9.69 15.65
N GLN A 194 -8.09 10.07 16.78
CA GLN A 194 -9.50 9.77 17.09
C GLN A 194 -10.47 10.55 16.19
N ASN A 195 -10.02 11.67 15.63
CA ASN A 195 -10.83 12.59 14.84
C ASN A 195 -10.77 12.28 13.33
N GLY A 196 -10.11 11.22 12.92
CA GLY A 196 -10.00 10.85 11.50
C GLY A 196 -9.20 11.84 10.66
N ALA A 197 -8.12 12.42 11.22
CA ALA A 197 -7.27 13.35 10.48
C ALA A 197 -6.70 12.70 9.20
N PRO A 198 -6.56 13.46 8.10
CA PRO A 198 -5.91 12.96 6.90
C PRO A 198 -4.43 12.65 7.19
N PRO A 199 -3.79 11.80 6.37
CA PRO A 199 -2.35 11.60 6.42
C PRO A 199 -1.59 12.92 6.29
N THR A 200 -0.47 13.04 7.01
CA THR A 200 0.44 14.18 6.92
C THR A 200 1.13 14.23 5.55
N ALA A 201 1.69 15.40 5.20
CA ALA A 201 2.44 15.56 3.96
C ALA A 201 3.61 14.58 3.87
N ASP A 202 4.31 14.31 4.98
CA ASP A 202 5.43 13.38 5.01
C ASP A 202 5.00 11.91 4.85
N GLU A 203 3.85 11.51 5.43
CA GLU A 203 3.26 10.19 5.20
C GLU A 203 2.83 10.00 3.74
N LEU A 204 2.31 11.04 3.09
CA LEU A 204 1.97 11.01 1.67
C LEU A 204 3.23 10.93 0.76
N ILE A 205 4.34 11.57 1.14
CA ILE A 205 5.63 11.42 0.44
C ILE A 205 6.10 9.96 0.50
N VAL A 206 6.01 9.30 1.66
CA VAL A 206 6.35 7.87 1.80
C VAL A 206 5.41 6.99 0.97
N ALA A 207 4.13 7.34 0.91
CA ALA A 207 3.15 6.63 0.07
C ALA A 207 3.48 6.74 -1.43
N LYS A 208 3.83 7.92 -1.92
CA LYS A 208 4.32 8.11 -3.31
C LYS A 208 5.58 7.28 -3.58
N HIS A 209 6.54 7.33 -2.66
CA HIS A 209 7.77 6.53 -2.77
C HIS A 209 7.45 5.02 -2.86
N GLN A 210 6.50 4.51 -2.08
CA GLN A 210 6.08 3.10 -2.18
C GLN A 210 5.52 2.77 -3.56
N GLY A 211 4.70 3.64 -4.15
CA GLY A 211 4.16 3.47 -5.50
C GLY A 211 5.25 3.38 -6.56
N ALA A 212 6.22 4.31 -6.53
CA ALA A 212 7.35 4.31 -7.44
C ALA A 212 8.21 3.05 -7.29
N ARG A 213 8.54 2.67 -6.04
CA ARG A 213 9.30 1.45 -5.75
C ARG A 213 8.60 0.19 -6.24
N MET A 214 7.29 0.06 -6.01
CA MET A 214 6.50 -1.07 -6.52
C MET A 214 6.57 -1.15 -8.04
N THR A 215 6.46 -0.03 -8.74
CA THR A 215 6.56 0.03 -10.19
C THR A 215 7.90 -0.50 -10.70
N GLN A 216 9.01 -0.04 -10.11
CA GLN A 216 10.35 -0.49 -10.48
C GLN A 216 10.54 -1.99 -10.30
N VAL A 217 10.11 -2.53 -9.15
CA VAL A 217 10.24 -3.96 -8.86
C VAL A 217 9.32 -4.80 -9.75
N ALA A 218 8.06 -4.39 -9.92
CA ALA A 218 7.12 -5.10 -10.80
C ALA A 218 7.59 -5.14 -12.25
N ALA A 219 8.16 -4.03 -12.75
CA ALA A 219 8.73 -3.95 -14.08
C ALA A 219 9.93 -4.90 -14.26
N ALA A 220 10.84 -4.95 -13.29
CA ALA A 220 11.98 -5.86 -13.32
C ALA A 220 11.55 -7.34 -13.28
N LEU A 221 10.57 -7.69 -12.44
CA LEU A 221 10.01 -9.05 -12.37
C LEU A 221 9.25 -9.43 -13.66
N LYS A 222 8.54 -8.48 -14.28
CA LYS A 222 7.88 -8.69 -15.57
C LYS A 222 8.87 -9.00 -16.68
N ALA A 223 9.99 -8.28 -16.72
CA ALA A 223 11.04 -8.49 -17.70
C ALA A 223 11.79 -9.83 -17.53
N ALA A 224 11.72 -10.44 -16.33
CA ALA A 224 12.37 -11.72 -16.01
C ALA A 224 11.43 -12.94 -16.22
N ARG A 225 10.17 -12.74 -16.54
CA ARG A 225 9.16 -13.79 -16.86
C ARG A 225 9.08 -14.05 -18.34
#